data_9b0a7adafebdaaf62d9601737446b6f8
#
_entry.id   9b0a7adafebdaaf62d9601737446b6f8
#
_cell.length_a   1.000
_cell.length_b   1.000
_cell.length_c   1.000
_cell.angle_alpha   90.00
_cell.angle_beta   90.00
_cell.angle_gamma   90.00
#
_symmetry.space_group_name_H-M   'P 1'
#
loop_
_entity.id
_entity.type
_entity.pdbx_description
1 polymer ?
#
loop_
_entity_poly.entity_id
_entity_poly.type
_entity_poly.pdbx_seq_one_letter_code
_entity_poly.pdbx_strand_id
1 'polypeptide(L)'
;MKSVIPPCLGPDPEVSQPGWTVPPGAWDTHFHVLGPTSQYPYAATRKYTPPDAPLDACLAMHNALGIDRGFVVHANTHGFDNRVDIDAVTGSQGRYLAVVRLGEGTTADECRRLHAAGARGVRFAFNPQHGGTLDKTVFSHVLECIEGLGWFVNLHFDGASLPGLEDWIASIPATVVIDHMGRIDPGLGLDQLPFQALTRLAARNNIWVKLTGADRISRVGWPYSDVVPFARRLADLAGDRLLWGSDWPHTGYFDAARMPDPGKLLRALADFIPDRTLRDQVLTTNPLKLLRVAL
;
A
#
# COMPACT_ATOMS: atom_id res chain seq x y z
N MET A 1 21.12 -19.28 19.64
CA MET A 1 20.50 -19.90 18.45
C MET A 1 19.92 -18.78 17.59
N LYS A 2 20.29 -18.65 16.31
CA LYS A 2 19.58 -17.73 15.40
C LYS A 2 18.16 -18.29 15.21
N SER A 3 17.13 -17.53 15.55
CA SER A 3 15.75 -17.94 15.29
C SER A 3 15.58 -18.18 13.80
N VAL A 4 15.05 -19.34 13.43
CA VAL A 4 14.73 -19.64 12.02
C VAL A 4 13.63 -18.68 11.59
N ILE A 5 13.89 -17.90 10.54
CA ILE A 5 12.87 -17.01 9.96
C ILE A 5 11.83 -17.87 9.24
N PRO A 6 10.56 -17.87 9.67
CA PRO A 6 9.56 -18.79 9.15
C PRO A 6 9.22 -18.47 7.68
N PRO A 7 9.00 -19.48 6.82
CA PRO A 7 8.38 -19.26 5.51
C PRO A 7 6.91 -18.87 5.69
N CYS A 8 6.40 -17.98 4.85
CA CYS A 8 4.96 -17.73 4.74
C CYS A 8 4.40 -18.31 3.42
N LEU A 9 3.09 -18.33 3.29
CA LEU A 9 2.41 -18.81 2.09
C LEU A 9 2.58 -17.81 0.93
N GLY A 10 2.52 -18.32 -0.30
CA GLY A 10 2.39 -17.52 -1.51
C GLY A 10 0.93 -17.18 -1.83
N PRO A 11 0.70 -16.30 -2.82
CA PRO A 11 -0.64 -15.95 -3.24
C PRO A 11 -1.35 -17.16 -3.85
N ASP A 12 -2.69 -17.21 -3.71
CA ASP A 12 -3.51 -18.15 -4.45
C ASP A 12 -3.41 -17.80 -5.95
N PRO A 13 -3.09 -18.75 -6.83
CA PRO A 13 -3.08 -18.52 -8.27
C PRO A 13 -4.48 -18.30 -8.86
N GLU A 14 -5.53 -18.78 -8.19
CA GLU A 14 -6.91 -18.57 -8.59
C GLU A 14 -7.40 -17.19 -8.10
N VAL A 15 -7.89 -16.38 -9.02
CA VAL A 15 -8.38 -15.02 -8.75
C VAL A 15 -9.87 -14.96 -9.07
N SER A 16 -10.69 -14.72 -8.05
CA SER A 16 -12.14 -14.55 -8.22
C SER A 16 -12.47 -13.28 -9.01
N GLN A 17 -13.58 -13.30 -9.74
CA GLN A 17 -14.10 -12.09 -10.38
C GLN A 17 -14.75 -11.15 -9.34
N PRO A 18 -14.61 -9.83 -9.48
CA PRO A 18 -15.16 -8.85 -8.52
C PRO A 18 -16.69 -8.81 -8.52
N GLY A 19 -17.36 -9.37 -9.54
CA GLY A 19 -18.83 -9.41 -9.66
C GLY A 19 -19.43 -8.08 -10.13
N TRP A 20 -18.61 -7.13 -10.57
CA TRP A 20 -19.00 -5.88 -11.22
C TRP A 20 -17.94 -5.46 -12.25
N THR A 21 -18.29 -4.56 -13.15
CA THR A 21 -17.39 -4.13 -14.24
C THR A 21 -16.39 -3.12 -13.71
N VAL A 22 -15.12 -3.48 -13.71
CA VAL A 22 -13.98 -2.59 -13.39
C VAL A 22 -13.84 -1.56 -14.50
N PRO A 23 -13.69 -0.26 -14.19
CA PRO A 23 -13.56 0.77 -15.21
C PRO A 23 -12.23 0.64 -15.96
N PRO A 24 -12.18 0.93 -17.26
CA PRO A 24 -10.92 1.00 -18.00
C PRO A 24 -9.96 2.03 -17.37
N GLY A 25 -8.68 1.73 -17.36
CA GLY A 25 -7.67 2.57 -16.72
C GLY A 25 -7.60 2.43 -15.20
N ALA A 26 -8.20 1.38 -14.63
CA ALA A 26 -8.17 1.13 -13.19
C ALA A 26 -6.76 0.88 -12.66
N TRP A 27 -6.52 1.35 -11.43
CA TRP A 27 -5.26 1.23 -10.71
C TRP A 27 -5.37 0.31 -9.50
N ASP A 28 -4.35 -0.51 -9.33
CA ASP A 28 -3.96 -1.08 -8.04
C ASP A 28 -2.85 -0.22 -7.45
N THR A 29 -3.13 0.51 -6.38
CA THR A 29 -2.16 1.46 -5.79
C THR A 29 -1.31 0.85 -4.69
N HIS A 30 -1.41 -0.48 -4.46
CA HIS A 30 -0.62 -1.16 -3.45
C HIS A 30 -0.49 -2.65 -3.73
N PHE A 31 0.61 -3.04 -4.32
CA PHE A 31 1.02 -4.44 -4.47
C PHE A 31 2.55 -4.53 -4.42
N HIS A 32 3.07 -5.75 -4.30
CA HIS A 32 4.50 -6.02 -4.22
C HIS A 32 4.92 -7.02 -5.30
N VAL A 33 6.14 -6.89 -5.79
CA VAL A 33 6.81 -7.92 -6.61
C VAL A 33 7.95 -8.49 -5.79
N LEU A 34 8.08 -9.81 -5.76
CA LEU A 34 9.05 -10.52 -4.92
C LEU A 34 9.83 -11.54 -5.75
N GLY A 35 11.16 -11.50 -5.61
CA GLY A 35 12.01 -12.48 -6.26
C GLY A 35 12.21 -12.30 -7.78
N PRO A 36 12.92 -13.21 -8.44
CA PRO A 36 13.48 -14.41 -7.83
C PRO A 36 14.59 -14.09 -6.82
N THR A 37 14.62 -14.85 -5.72
CA THR A 37 15.58 -14.62 -4.61
C THR A 37 17.04 -14.76 -5.02
N SER A 38 17.32 -15.48 -6.10
CA SER A 38 18.65 -15.58 -6.70
C SER A 38 19.15 -14.24 -7.27
N GLN A 39 18.25 -13.36 -7.69
CA GLN A 39 18.56 -12.04 -8.26
C GLN A 39 18.32 -10.92 -7.23
N TYR A 40 17.28 -11.03 -6.43
CA TYR A 40 16.88 -10.05 -5.43
C TYR A 40 16.81 -10.72 -4.04
N PRO A 41 17.96 -10.86 -3.34
CA PRO A 41 18.01 -11.55 -2.05
C PRO A 41 17.18 -10.80 -1.00
N TYR A 42 16.53 -11.58 -0.13
CA TYR A 42 15.80 -11.01 1.00
C TYR A 42 16.73 -10.56 2.11
N ALA A 43 16.39 -9.44 2.75
CA ALA A 43 17.13 -8.89 3.87
C ALA A 43 17.22 -9.89 5.05
N ALA A 44 18.37 -9.91 5.72
CA ALA A 44 18.58 -10.75 6.91
C ALA A 44 17.67 -10.37 8.09
N THR A 45 17.17 -9.13 8.11
CA THR A 45 16.30 -8.58 9.16
C THR A 45 14.81 -8.87 8.95
N ARG A 46 14.43 -9.54 7.84
CA ARG A 46 13.04 -9.89 7.57
C ARG A 46 12.41 -10.73 8.68
N LYS A 47 11.12 -10.62 8.87
CA LYS A 47 10.39 -11.37 9.92
C LYS A 47 9.79 -12.68 9.42
N TYR A 48 9.64 -12.84 8.12
CA TYR A 48 9.20 -14.05 7.42
C TYR A 48 9.90 -14.14 6.07
N THR A 49 9.88 -15.33 5.47
CA THR A 49 10.41 -15.55 4.12
C THR A 49 9.25 -15.86 3.19
N PRO A 50 8.84 -14.93 2.32
CA PRO A 50 7.82 -15.21 1.32
C PRO A 50 8.42 -16.05 0.19
N PRO A 51 7.60 -16.85 -0.53
CA PRO A 51 7.99 -17.39 -1.82
C PRO A 51 8.14 -16.28 -2.86
N ASP A 52 8.74 -16.60 -3.99
CA ASP A 52 8.81 -15.69 -5.13
C ASP A 52 7.38 -15.40 -5.64
N ALA A 53 7.14 -14.13 -5.95
CA ALA A 53 5.92 -13.62 -6.54
C ALA A 53 6.31 -12.61 -7.64
N PRO A 54 6.74 -13.12 -8.82
CA PRO A 54 7.38 -12.33 -9.85
C PRO A 54 6.37 -11.47 -10.63
N LEU A 55 6.91 -10.57 -11.45
CA LEU A 55 6.13 -9.61 -12.24
C LEU A 55 5.09 -10.26 -13.14
N ASP A 56 5.40 -11.37 -13.79
CA ASP A 56 4.48 -12.08 -14.68
C ASP A 56 3.24 -12.62 -13.94
N ALA A 57 3.42 -13.14 -12.74
CA ALA A 57 2.31 -13.55 -11.89
C ALA A 57 1.44 -12.35 -11.45
N CYS A 58 2.07 -11.21 -11.13
CA CYS A 58 1.36 -9.97 -10.83
C CYS A 58 0.55 -9.47 -12.04
N LEU A 59 1.17 -9.45 -13.22
CA LEU A 59 0.51 -9.06 -14.47
C LEU A 59 -0.67 -9.97 -14.81
N ALA A 60 -0.54 -11.27 -14.59
CA ALA A 60 -1.62 -12.24 -14.79
C ALA A 60 -2.81 -11.95 -13.87
N MET A 61 -2.56 -11.71 -12.58
CA MET A 61 -3.58 -11.31 -11.59
C MET A 61 -4.27 -10.01 -12.00
N HIS A 62 -3.52 -8.97 -12.36
CA HIS A 62 -4.09 -7.70 -12.78
C HIS A 62 -4.92 -7.83 -14.06
N ASN A 63 -4.46 -8.61 -15.04
CA ASN A 63 -5.23 -8.88 -16.26
C ASN A 63 -6.55 -9.59 -15.95
N ALA A 64 -6.55 -10.56 -15.02
CA ALA A 64 -7.77 -11.26 -14.59
C ALA A 64 -8.78 -10.32 -13.92
N LEU A 65 -8.31 -9.27 -13.23
CA LEU A 65 -9.14 -8.27 -12.54
C LEU A 65 -9.53 -7.08 -13.42
N GLY A 66 -8.93 -6.90 -14.59
CA GLY A 66 -9.12 -5.69 -15.41
C GLY A 66 -8.40 -4.46 -14.86
N ILE A 67 -7.27 -4.65 -14.17
CA ILE A 67 -6.41 -3.59 -13.65
C ILE A 67 -5.36 -3.26 -14.70
N ASP A 68 -5.29 -1.98 -15.11
CA ASP A 68 -4.40 -1.53 -16.17
C ASP A 68 -3.09 -0.94 -15.65
N ARG A 69 -3.11 -0.34 -14.46
CA ARG A 69 -2.00 0.44 -13.90
C ARG A 69 -1.81 0.17 -12.41
N GLY A 70 -0.67 0.61 -11.85
CA GLY A 70 -0.52 0.51 -10.41
C GLY A 70 0.80 1.00 -9.84
N PHE A 71 0.90 0.91 -8.49
CA PHE A 71 2.11 1.20 -7.77
C PHE A 71 2.70 -0.08 -7.20
N VAL A 72 3.89 -0.46 -7.70
CA VAL A 72 4.76 -1.43 -7.04
C VAL A 72 5.28 -0.77 -5.77
N VAL A 73 4.81 -1.23 -4.63
CA VAL A 73 5.21 -0.71 -3.33
C VAL A 73 6.33 -1.58 -2.76
N HIS A 74 7.42 -0.96 -2.33
CA HIS A 74 8.56 -1.70 -1.78
C HIS A 74 8.16 -2.60 -0.61
N ALA A 75 8.53 -3.88 -0.70
CA ALA A 75 8.28 -4.86 0.37
C ALA A 75 9.42 -4.84 1.40
N ASN A 76 9.09 -4.78 2.70
CA ASN A 76 10.09 -4.76 3.78
C ASN A 76 11.07 -5.95 3.74
N THR A 77 10.67 -7.05 3.11
CA THR A 77 11.49 -8.26 2.96
C THR A 77 12.76 -8.04 2.14
N HIS A 78 12.81 -7.03 1.26
CA HIS A 78 14.00 -6.66 0.49
C HIS A 78 14.87 -5.59 1.18
N GLY A 79 14.49 -5.12 2.39
CA GLY A 79 15.27 -4.11 3.13
C GLY A 79 15.25 -2.75 2.45
N PHE A 80 16.37 -2.31 1.90
CA PHE A 80 16.53 -1.07 1.13
C PHE A 80 16.91 -1.33 -0.34
N ASP A 81 16.82 -2.58 -0.81
CA ASP A 81 17.14 -2.94 -2.19
C ASP A 81 15.93 -2.75 -3.08
N ASN A 82 15.83 -1.59 -3.74
CA ASN A 82 14.72 -1.23 -4.61
C ASN A 82 14.81 -1.80 -6.02
N ARG A 83 15.83 -2.64 -6.33
CA ARG A 83 16.04 -3.15 -7.71
C ARG A 83 14.83 -3.92 -8.24
N VAL A 84 14.23 -4.78 -7.40
CA VAL A 84 13.05 -5.56 -7.81
C VAL A 84 11.87 -4.68 -8.22
N ASP A 85 11.66 -3.56 -7.50
CA ASP A 85 10.56 -2.63 -7.78
C ASP A 85 10.81 -1.87 -9.10
N ILE A 86 12.05 -1.41 -9.31
CA ILE A 86 12.44 -0.67 -10.53
C ILE A 86 12.45 -1.59 -11.75
N ASP A 87 12.92 -2.82 -11.61
CA ASP A 87 12.89 -3.80 -12.71
C ASP A 87 11.45 -4.21 -13.05
N ALA A 88 10.55 -4.29 -12.06
CA ALA A 88 9.13 -4.48 -12.29
C ALA A 88 8.48 -3.30 -13.03
N VAL A 89 8.84 -2.06 -12.70
CA VAL A 89 8.38 -0.88 -13.45
C VAL A 89 8.83 -0.96 -14.90
N THR A 90 10.11 -1.24 -15.14
CA THR A 90 10.68 -1.36 -16.50
C THR A 90 10.00 -2.49 -17.27
N GLY A 91 9.86 -3.66 -16.67
CA GLY A 91 9.24 -4.84 -17.30
C GLY A 91 7.74 -4.71 -17.54
N SER A 92 7.06 -3.80 -16.82
CA SER A 92 5.62 -3.57 -16.96
C SER A 92 5.21 -2.80 -18.21
N GLN A 93 6.18 -2.34 -19.02
CA GLN A 93 5.94 -1.59 -20.25
C GLN A 93 5.05 -0.34 -20.04
N GLY A 94 5.31 0.40 -18.96
CA GLY A 94 4.61 1.65 -18.65
C GLY A 94 3.32 1.49 -17.82
N ARG A 95 2.96 0.27 -17.42
CA ARG A 95 1.78 0.03 -16.56
C ARG A 95 2.02 0.47 -15.12
N TYR A 96 3.24 0.33 -14.59
CA TYR A 96 3.52 0.51 -13.18
C TYR A 96 4.49 1.66 -12.90
N LEU A 97 4.36 2.20 -11.70
CA LEU A 97 5.28 3.16 -11.08
C LEU A 97 5.73 2.59 -9.74
N ALA A 98 6.86 3.04 -9.19
CA ALA A 98 7.36 2.52 -7.92
C ALA A 98 7.11 3.47 -6.75
N VAL A 99 6.90 2.86 -5.58
CA VAL A 99 7.01 3.49 -4.26
C VAL A 99 8.18 2.82 -3.55
N VAL A 100 9.32 3.49 -3.52
CA VAL A 100 10.60 2.95 -3.07
C VAL A 100 10.80 3.10 -1.56
N ARG A 101 11.78 2.40 -1.00
CA ARG A 101 12.22 2.55 0.39
C ARG A 101 13.61 3.16 0.42
N LEU A 102 13.78 4.23 1.20
CA LEU A 102 15.01 4.99 1.33
C LEU A 102 15.46 5.03 2.79
N GLY A 103 16.75 5.22 3.02
CA GLY A 103 17.35 5.19 4.35
C GLY A 103 18.39 6.28 4.57
N GLU A 104 19.19 6.14 5.63
CA GLU A 104 20.19 7.13 6.07
C GLU A 104 21.22 7.49 4.99
N GLY A 105 21.63 6.52 4.17
CA GLY A 105 22.62 6.73 3.10
C GLY A 105 22.06 7.30 1.80
N THR A 106 20.78 7.67 1.76
CA THR A 106 20.13 8.21 0.55
C THR A 106 20.72 9.55 0.14
N THR A 107 20.87 9.75 -1.15
CA THR A 107 21.31 11.05 -1.73
C THR A 107 20.27 11.59 -2.70
N ALA A 108 20.28 12.93 -2.90
CA ALA A 108 19.40 13.56 -3.89
C ALA A 108 19.66 13.05 -5.32
N ASP A 109 20.91 12.70 -5.65
CA ASP A 109 21.26 12.10 -6.95
C ASP A 109 20.63 10.72 -7.12
N GLU A 110 20.62 9.89 -6.10
CA GLU A 110 19.93 8.62 -6.11
C GLU A 110 18.42 8.79 -6.29
N CYS A 111 17.81 9.74 -5.58
CA CYS A 111 16.38 10.05 -5.74
C CYS A 111 16.05 10.51 -7.17
N ARG A 112 16.91 11.34 -7.80
CA ARG A 112 16.74 11.72 -9.20
C ARG A 112 16.84 10.53 -10.16
N ARG A 113 17.79 9.61 -9.94
CA ARG A 113 17.91 8.37 -10.74
C ARG A 113 16.67 7.49 -10.59
N LEU A 114 16.18 7.28 -9.36
CA LEU A 114 14.99 6.52 -9.10
C LEU A 114 13.73 7.17 -9.71
N HIS A 115 13.64 8.51 -9.66
CA HIS A 115 12.56 9.25 -10.30
C HIS A 115 12.55 9.03 -11.83
N ALA A 116 13.71 9.13 -12.48
CA ALA A 116 13.87 8.86 -13.91
C ALA A 116 13.51 7.40 -14.26
N ALA A 117 13.73 6.46 -13.33
CA ALA A 117 13.37 5.05 -13.46
C ALA A 117 11.90 4.74 -13.11
N GLY A 118 11.07 5.74 -12.77
CA GLY A 118 9.65 5.58 -12.55
C GLY A 118 9.19 5.59 -11.09
N ALA A 119 10.06 5.90 -10.13
CA ALA A 119 9.63 6.10 -8.75
C ALA A 119 8.81 7.40 -8.61
N ARG A 120 7.73 7.35 -7.82
CA ARG A 120 6.84 8.49 -7.57
C ARG A 120 6.47 8.67 -6.09
N GLY A 121 6.98 7.83 -5.23
CA GLY A 121 6.77 7.93 -3.79
C GLY A 121 7.84 7.21 -2.99
N VAL A 122 7.90 7.53 -1.70
CA VAL A 122 8.75 6.86 -0.73
C VAL A 122 7.91 6.24 0.37
N ARG A 123 8.22 5.00 0.75
CA ARG A 123 7.53 4.28 1.82
C ARG A 123 8.32 4.30 3.11
N PHE A 124 7.65 4.69 4.19
CA PHE A 124 8.11 4.50 5.56
C PHE A 124 7.19 3.49 6.26
N ALA A 125 7.73 2.30 6.48
CA ALA A 125 7.03 1.23 7.18
C ALA A 125 7.67 1.04 8.55
N PHE A 126 7.03 1.54 9.59
CA PHE A 126 7.50 1.51 10.97
C PHE A 126 6.57 0.75 11.91
N ASN A 127 5.85 -0.24 11.37
CA ASN A 127 5.11 -1.18 12.19
C ASN A 127 6.10 -2.16 12.87
N PRO A 128 6.13 -2.23 14.22
CA PRO A 128 7.06 -3.09 14.96
C PRO A 128 6.88 -4.58 14.65
N GLN A 129 5.65 -5.03 14.36
CA GLN A 129 5.36 -6.42 13.98
C GLN A 129 6.06 -6.83 12.68
N HIS A 130 6.32 -5.87 11.79
CA HIS A 130 7.08 -6.06 10.55
C HIS A 130 8.54 -5.62 10.66
N GLY A 131 9.03 -5.39 11.88
CA GLY A 131 10.42 -5.01 12.14
C GLY A 131 10.77 -3.57 11.78
N GLY A 132 9.75 -2.72 11.60
CA GLY A 132 9.94 -1.30 11.33
C GLY A 132 10.03 -0.46 12.60
N THR A 133 10.86 0.57 12.56
CA THR A 133 10.96 1.63 13.55
C THR A 133 10.88 2.98 12.85
N LEU A 134 10.25 3.97 13.49
CA LEU A 134 10.26 5.34 13.00
C LEU A 134 11.53 6.03 13.49
N ASP A 135 12.41 6.37 12.57
CA ASP A 135 13.51 7.30 12.78
C ASP A 135 13.19 8.64 12.12
N LYS A 136 12.88 9.65 12.94
CA LYS A 136 12.48 10.98 12.44
C LYS A 136 13.66 11.73 11.80
N THR A 137 14.89 11.42 12.16
CA THR A 137 16.09 12.03 11.55
C THR A 137 16.26 11.51 10.13
N VAL A 138 16.20 10.18 9.95
CA VAL A 138 16.22 9.56 8.61
C VAL A 138 15.02 10.03 7.78
N PHE A 139 13.85 10.13 8.39
CA PHE A 139 12.66 10.63 7.71
C PHE A 139 12.87 12.04 7.16
N SER A 140 13.35 12.98 7.98
CA SER A 140 13.61 14.38 7.56
C SER A 140 14.67 14.45 6.47
N HIS A 141 15.78 13.71 6.62
CA HIS A 141 16.82 13.61 5.59
C HIS A 141 16.28 13.12 4.24
N VAL A 142 15.45 12.08 4.25
CA VAL A 142 14.85 11.56 3.00
C VAL A 142 13.89 12.59 2.38
N LEU A 143 13.11 13.32 3.19
CA LEU A 143 12.24 14.39 2.68
C LEU A 143 13.05 15.47 1.95
N GLU A 144 14.21 15.88 2.49
CA GLU A 144 15.12 16.82 1.84
C GLU A 144 15.64 16.25 0.51
N CYS A 145 16.01 14.96 0.45
CA CYS A 145 16.51 14.32 -0.75
C CYS A 145 15.48 14.22 -1.90
N ILE A 146 14.18 14.13 -1.56
CA ILE A 146 13.10 14.05 -2.55
C ILE A 146 12.44 15.41 -2.85
N GLU A 147 12.92 16.49 -2.25
CA GLU A 147 12.39 17.83 -2.48
C GLU A 147 12.39 18.18 -3.98
N GLY A 148 11.30 18.77 -4.46
CA GLY A 148 11.12 19.14 -5.85
C GLY A 148 10.78 18.00 -6.82
N LEU A 149 10.84 16.72 -6.39
CA LEU A 149 10.47 15.58 -7.25
C LEU A 149 8.95 15.33 -7.35
N GLY A 150 8.15 15.97 -6.52
CA GLY A 150 6.70 15.78 -6.49
C GLY A 150 6.27 14.41 -5.96
N TRP A 151 7.15 13.71 -5.22
CA TRP A 151 6.82 12.42 -4.64
C TRP A 151 5.87 12.53 -3.46
N PHE A 152 5.01 11.52 -3.29
CA PHE A 152 4.23 11.35 -2.07
C PHE A 152 4.96 10.47 -1.05
N VAL A 153 4.60 10.65 0.22
CA VAL A 153 5.12 9.87 1.35
C VAL A 153 4.08 8.83 1.75
N ASN A 154 4.42 7.56 1.64
CA ASN A 154 3.55 6.45 1.99
C ASN A 154 3.88 5.94 3.40
N LEU A 155 2.93 5.98 4.31
CA LEU A 155 3.12 5.60 5.71
C LEU A 155 2.40 4.29 6.04
N HIS A 156 3.14 3.35 6.63
CA HIS A 156 2.61 2.10 7.16
C HIS A 156 3.01 1.94 8.64
N PHE A 157 2.05 1.91 9.53
CA PHE A 157 2.23 1.85 10.98
C PHE A 157 1.16 0.95 11.64
N ASP A 158 1.25 0.77 12.96
CA ASP A 158 0.21 0.13 13.76
C ASP A 158 -0.86 1.15 14.14
N GLY A 159 -2.14 0.83 13.92
CA GLY A 159 -3.25 1.73 14.19
C GLY A 159 -3.31 2.23 15.62
N ALA A 160 -2.95 1.40 16.60
CA ALA A 160 -2.92 1.78 18.00
C ALA A 160 -1.95 2.95 18.29
N SER A 161 -0.92 3.13 17.45
CA SER A 161 0.06 4.22 17.60
C SER A 161 -0.42 5.55 17.01
N LEU A 162 -1.48 5.55 16.22
CA LEU A 162 -1.92 6.71 15.43
C LEU A 162 -2.24 7.96 16.29
N PRO A 163 -2.90 7.86 17.46
CA PRO A 163 -3.14 9.05 18.30
C PRO A 163 -1.86 9.77 18.71
N GLY A 164 -0.77 9.03 18.95
CA GLY A 164 0.55 9.60 19.30
C GLY A 164 1.34 10.11 18.08
N LEU A 165 0.91 9.79 16.87
CA LEU A 165 1.56 10.18 15.62
C LEU A 165 0.81 11.30 14.88
N GLU A 166 -0.41 11.61 15.28
CA GLU A 166 -1.32 12.51 14.56
C GLU A 166 -0.70 13.88 14.26
N ASP A 167 -0.20 14.56 15.28
CA ASP A 167 0.40 15.90 15.11
C ASP A 167 1.64 15.85 14.22
N TRP A 168 2.47 14.81 14.38
CA TRP A 168 3.65 14.63 13.52
C TRP A 168 3.25 14.39 12.07
N ILE A 169 2.29 13.49 11.80
CA ILE A 169 1.79 13.25 10.44
C ILE A 169 1.20 14.52 9.84
N ALA A 170 0.42 15.26 10.64
CA ALA A 170 -0.18 16.53 10.23
C ALA A 170 0.85 17.62 9.88
N SER A 171 2.05 17.54 10.45
CA SER A 171 3.14 18.51 10.21
C SER A 171 4.00 18.18 8.98
N ILE A 172 3.83 17.02 8.35
CA ILE A 172 4.65 16.60 7.18
C ILE A 172 4.35 17.55 6.00
N PRO A 173 5.38 18.26 5.45
CA PRO A 173 5.20 19.24 4.37
C PRO A 173 5.16 18.57 2.99
N ALA A 174 4.47 17.42 2.87
CA ALA A 174 4.34 16.66 1.64
C ALA A 174 2.94 16.06 1.53
N THR A 175 2.60 15.52 0.37
CA THR A 175 1.43 14.64 0.23
C THR A 175 1.71 13.32 0.95
N VAL A 176 0.85 12.95 1.89
CA VAL A 176 0.96 11.73 2.68
C VAL A 176 -0.13 10.75 2.29
N VAL A 177 0.25 9.50 2.09
CA VAL A 177 -0.66 8.38 1.83
C VAL A 177 -0.58 7.40 2.99
N ILE A 178 -1.69 7.17 3.68
CA ILE A 178 -1.78 6.23 4.80
C ILE A 178 -2.22 4.86 4.27
N ASP A 179 -1.40 3.83 4.50
CA ASP A 179 -1.69 2.45 4.09
C ASP A 179 -2.78 1.82 4.95
N HIS A 180 -3.56 0.91 4.35
CA HIS A 180 -4.44 -0.08 5.01
C HIS A 180 -5.39 0.54 6.04
N MET A 181 -6.03 1.67 5.68
CA MET A 181 -6.94 2.42 6.57
C MET A 181 -6.33 2.70 7.96
N GLY A 182 -4.98 2.98 7.97
CA GLY A 182 -4.25 3.21 9.21
C GLY A 182 -4.17 1.99 10.13
N ARG A 183 -4.50 0.79 9.66
CA ARG A 183 -4.56 -0.46 10.43
C ARG A 183 -5.39 -0.32 11.72
N ILE A 184 -6.50 0.41 11.63
CA ILE A 184 -7.47 0.52 12.74
C ILE A 184 -8.03 -0.86 13.07
N ASP A 185 -8.48 -1.05 14.30
CA ASP A 185 -9.14 -2.29 14.74
C ASP A 185 -10.66 -2.14 14.68
N PRO A 186 -11.38 -2.77 13.73
CA PRO A 186 -12.83 -2.65 13.63
C PRO A 186 -13.59 -3.13 14.87
N GLY A 187 -12.99 -4.05 15.63
CA GLY A 187 -13.59 -4.57 16.86
C GLY A 187 -13.75 -3.55 18.00
N LEU A 188 -13.10 -2.39 17.88
CA LEU A 188 -13.17 -1.31 18.87
C LEU A 188 -14.22 -0.23 18.53
N GLY A 189 -14.94 -0.39 17.40
CA GLY A 189 -15.98 0.54 16.97
C GLY A 189 -15.44 1.86 16.39
N LEU A 190 -16.38 2.68 15.89
CA LEU A 190 -16.05 3.95 15.21
C LEU A 190 -15.52 5.04 16.16
N ASP A 191 -15.85 4.95 17.45
CA ASP A 191 -15.48 5.96 18.45
C ASP A 191 -14.09 5.76 19.04
N GLN A 192 -13.33 4.75 18.56
CA GLN A 192 -11.97 4.51 18.99
C GLN A 192 -11.04 5.68 18.67
N LEU A 193 -10.10 6.00 19.57
CA LEU A 193 -9.15 7.10 19.39
C LEU A 193 -8.32 6.99 18.09
N PRO A 194 -7.81 5.80 17.67
CA PRO A 194 -7.11 5.67 16.41
C PRO A 194 -7.95 6.06 15.19
N PHE A 195 -9.23 5.69 15.15
CA PHE A 195 -10.08 6.06 14.02
C PHE A 195 -10.47 7.55 14.05
N GLN A 196 -10.68 8.12 15.22
CA GLN A 196 -10.89 9.57 15.35
C GLN A 196 -9.66 10.36 14.85
N ALA A 197 -8.43 9.93 15.19
CA ALA A 197 -7.21 10.53 14.67
C ALA A 197 -7.12 10.38 13.14
N LEU A 198 -7.43 9.19 12.60
CA LEU A 198 -7.45 8.95 11.15
C LEU A 198 -8.45 9.86 10.44
N THR A 199 -9.64 10.06 10.99
CA THR A 199 -10.66 10.94 10.38
C THR A 199 -10.25 12.41 10.39
N ARG A 200 -9.62 12.91 11.48
CA ARG A 200 -9.07 14.28 11.52
C ARG A 200 -7.94 14.45 10.49
N LEU A 201 -7.06 13.47 10.35
CA LEU A 201 -6.03 13.48 9.32
C LEU A 201 -6.63 13.46 7.90
N ALA A 202 -7.57 12.55 7.63
CA ALA A 202 -8.21 12.41 6.33
C ALA A 202 -8.99 13.66 5.88
N ALA A 203 -9.41 14.50 6.82
CA ALA A 203 -10.03 15.80 6.52
C ALA A 203 -9.05 16.83 5.94
N ARG A 204 -7.72 16.59 6.01
CA ARG A 204 -6.69 17.50 5.49
C ARG A 204 -6.44 17.24 4.01
N ASN A 205 -6.25 18.30 3.24
CA ASN A 205 -6.10 18.21 1.77
C ASN A 205 -4.85 17.47 1.27
N ASN A 206 -3.81 17.36 2.10
CA ASN A 206 -2.57 16.67 1.77
C ASN A 206 -2.54 15.20 2.26
N ILE A 207 -3.59 14.71 2.91
CA ILE A 207 -3.65 13.36 3.44
C ILE A 207 -4.58 12.49 2.58
N TRP A 208 -4.06 11.37 2.14
CA TRP A 208 -4.73 10.34 1.37
C TRP A 208 -4.81 9.05 2.17
N VAL A 209 -5.81 8.22 1.92
CA VAL A 209 -5.98 6.94 2.61
C VAL A 209 -6.20 5.83 1.59
N LYS A 210 -5.49 4.72 1.74
CA LYS A 210 -5.73 3.51 0.95
C LYS A 210 -6.78 2.63 1.63
N LEU A 211 -7.84 2.33 0.91
CA LEU A 211 -8.83 1.30 1.25
C LEU A 211 -8.29 -0.09 0.90
N THR A 212 -7.13 -0.41 1.44
CA THR A 212 -6.43 -1.69 1.30
C THR A 212 -6.40 -2.41 2.63
N GLY A 213 -6.06 -3.70 2.64
CA GLY A 213 -5.81 -4.45 3.85
C GLY A 213 -7.06 -4.72 4.70
N ALA A 214 -8.24 -4.78 4.11
CA ALA A 214 -9.45 -5.21 4.82
C ALA A 214 -9.29 -6.60 5.43
N ASP A 215 -8.59 -7.49 4.73
CA ASP A 215 -8.17 -8.81 5.17
C ASP A 215 -7.25 -8.79 6.40
N ARG A 216 -6.45 -7.71 6.55
CA ARG A 216 -5.49 -7.52 7.63
C ARG A 216 -6.12 -7.03 8.92
N ILE A 217 -7.19 -6.25 8.81
CA ILE A 217 -7.82 -5.58 9.97
C ILE A 217 -9.14 -6.22 10.38
N SER A 218 -9.88 -6.84 9.46
CA SER A 218 -11.16 -7.49 9.77
C SER A 218 -10.99 -8.60 10.80
N ARG A 219 -11.89 -8.64 11.76
CA ARG A 219 -11.99 -9.69 12.76
C ARG A 219 -12.93 -10.83 12.34
N VAL A 220 -13.81 -10.55 11.35
CA VAL A 220 -14.81 -11.52 10.88
C VAL A 220 -14.41 -12.21 9.57
N GLY A 221 -13.38 -11.68 8.88
CA GLY A 221 -12.97 -12.18 7.57
C GLY A 221 -13.93 -11.80 6.45
N TRP A 222 -13.83 -12.51 5.31
CA TRP A 222 -14.71 -12.27 4.16
C TRP A 222 -16.20 -12.40 4.56
N PRO A 223 -17.09 -11.45 4.17
CA PRO A 223 -16.91 -10.31 3.25
C PRO A 223 -16.44 -9.00 3.91
N TYR A 224 -15.76 -9.02 5.04
CA TYR A 224 -15.18 -7.87 5.75
C TYR A 224 -16.24 -6.86 6.22
N SER A 225 -17.40 -7.36 6.65
CA SER A 225 -18.56 -6.53 7.00
C SER A 225 -18.31 -5.57 8.17
N ASP A 226 -17.39 -5.91 9.06
CA ASP A 226 -16.95 -5.09 10.19
C ASP A 226 -16.10 -3.88 9.73
N VAL A 227 -15.49 -3.94 8.54
CA VAL A 227 -14.69 -2.84 7.96
C VAL A 227 -15.57 -1.83 7.23
N VAL A 228 -16.74 -2.24 6.72
CA VAL A 228 -17.64 -1.40 5.91
C VAL A 228 -17.96 -0.03 6.56
N PRO A 229 -18.33 0.06 7.84
CA PRO A 229 -18.66 1.35 8.46
C PRO A 229 -17.50 2.35 8.44
N PHE A 230 -16.28 1.85 8.62
CA PHE A 230 -15.05 2.65 8.63
C PHE A 230 -14.71 3.16 7.23
N ALA A 231 -14.75 2.27 6.23
CA ALA A 231 -14.50 2.64 4.85
C ALA A 231 -15.53 3.67 4.33
N ARG A 232 -16.82 3.51 4.65
CA ARG A 232 -17.88 4.47 4.30
C ARG A 232 -17.63 5.82 4.95
N ARG A 233 -17.27 5.85 6.23
CA ARG A 233 -16.94 7.11 6.90
C ARG A 233 -15.76 7.84 6.25
N LEU A 234 -14.74 7.11 5.81
CA LEU A 234 -13.62 7.68 5.06
C LEU A 234 -14.07 8.16 3.67
N ALA A 235 -14.99 7.45 3.00
CA ALA A 235 -15.53 7.86 1.72
C ALA A 235 -16.32 9.17 1.81
N ASP A 236 -17.12 9.35 2.86
CA ASP A 236 -17.85 10.58 3.12
C ASP A 236 -16.92 11.79 3.40
N LEU A 237 -15.77 11.55 4.02
CA LEU A 237 -14.83 12.61 4.43
C LEU A 237 -13.83 12.99 3.33
N ALA A 238 -13.33 12.02 2.59
CA ALA A 238 -12.17 12.17 1.73
C ALA A 238 -12.28 11.36 0.44
N GLY A 239 -13.47 11.17 -0.11
CA GLY A 239 -13.70 10.32 -1.26
C GLY A 239 -12.81 10.65 -2.47
N ASP A 240 -12.48 11.93 -2.66
CA ASP A 240 -11.58 12.42 -3.70
C ASP A 240 -10.08 12.19 -3.43
N ARG A 241 -9.73 11.65 -2.27
CA ARG A 241 -8.38 11.30 -1.82
C ARG A 241 -8.30 9.88 -1.27
N LEU A 242 -9.23 9.02 -1.65
CA LEU A 242 -9.15 7.58 -1.40
C LEU A 242 -8.48 6.86 -2.57
N LEU A 243 -7.77 5.80 -2.24
CA LEU A 243 -7.11 4.90 -3.17
C LEU A 243 -7.51 3.46 -2.84
N TRP A 244 -7.42 2.57 -3.82
CA TRP A 244 -7.59 1.13 -3.62
C TRP A 244 -6.32 0.38 -4.02
N GLY A 245 -6.07 -0.77 -3.41
CA GLY A 245 -5.00 -1.70 -3.78
C GLY A 245 -5.26 -3.10 -3.23
N SER A 246 -4.70 -4.10 -3.90
CA SER A 246 -4.88 -5.50 -3.56
C SER A 246 -4.06 -5.95 -2.35
N ASP A 247 -2.91 -5.34 -2.11
CA ASP A 247 -1.84 -5.82 -1.21
C ASP A 247 -1.29 -7.21 -1.65
N TRP A 248 -1.47 -7.58 -2.95
CA TRP A 248 -0.86 -8.79 -3.51
C TRP A 248 0.67 -8.75 -3.33
N PRO A 249 1.36 -9.83 -3.03
CA PRO A 249 0.94 -11.23 -2.94
C PRO A 249 0.52 -11.67 -1.52
N HIS A 250 0.03 -10.77 -0.69
CA HIS A 250 -0.51 -11.07 0.64
C HIS A 250 0.51 -11.73 1.58
N THR A 251 1.71 -11.16 1.67
CA THR A 251 2.80 -11.73 2.48
C THR A 251 2.46 -11.79 3.97
N GLY A 252 3.08 -12.76 4.68
CA GLY A 252 2.90 -12.92 6.12
C GLY A 252 1.65 -13.69 6.52
N TYR A 253 1.00 -14.39 5.59
CA TYR A 253 -0.03 -15.39 5.90
C TYR A 253 0.60 -16.77 6.05
N PHE A 254 0.19 -17.50 7.09
CA PHE A 254 0.70 -18.82 7.47
C PHE A 254 -0.41 -19.88 7.47
N ASP A 255 -1.66 -19.47 7.32
CA ASP A 255 -2.85 -20.30 7.26
C ASP A 255 -3.56 -20.07 5.92
N ALA A 256 -3.65 -21.12 5.11
CA ALA A 256 -4.28 -21.08 3.78
C ALA A 256 -5.77 -20.67 3.84
N ALA A 257 -6.48 -21.05 4.90
CA ALA A 257 -7.87 -20.66 5.08
C ALA A 257 -8.08 -19.15 5.27
N ARG A 258 -7.01 -18.43 5.60
CA ARG A 258 -7.00 -16.98 5.77
C ARG A 258 -6.36 -16.23 4.61
N MET A 259 -5.87 -16.95 3.57
CA MET A 259 -5.27 -16.31 2.41
C MET A 259 -6.32 -15.46 1.69
N PRO A 260 -6.06 -14.16 1.50
CA PRO A 260 -6.99 -13.30 0.78
C PRO A 260 -7.01 -13.62 -0.72
N ASP A 261 -8.13 -13.33 -1.33
CA ASP A 261 -8.32 -13.38 -2.78
C ASP A 261 -8.44 -11.94 -3.30
N PRO A 262 -7.55 -11.49 -4.22
CA PRO A 262 -7.57 -10.13 -4.75
C PRO A 262 -8.90 -9.73 -5.38
N GLY A 263 -9.59 -10.66 -6.04
CA GLY A 263 -10.90 -10.41 -6.62
C GLY A 263 -11.99 -10.18 -5.56
N LYS A 264 -11.93 -10.89 -4.43
CA LYS A 264 -12.81 -10.63 -3.28
C LYS A 264 -12.50 -9.27 -2.65
N LEU A 265 -11.22 -8.90 -2.52
CA LEU A 265 -10.85 -7.57 -2.02
C LEU A 265 -11.37 -6.46 -2.93
N LEU A 266 -11.28 -6.64 -4.24
CA LEU A 266 -11.85 -5.69 -5.21
C LEU A 266 -13.38 -5.68 -5.16
N ARG A 267 -14.03 -6.84 -4.95
CA ARG A 267 -15.48 -6.93 -4.77
C ARG A 267 -15.94 -6.16 -3.53
N ALA A 268 -15.22 -6.26 -2.40
CA ALA A 268 -15.55 -5.56 -1.16
C ALA A 268 -15.57 -4.03 -1.33
N LEU A 269 -14.86 -3.48 -2.31
CA LEU A 269 -14.89 -2.05 -2.60
C LEU A 269 -16.30 -1.56 -2.95
N ALA A 270 -17.17 -2.41 -3.52
CA ALA A 270 -18.56 -2.05 -3.79
C ALA A 270 -19.40 -1.89 -2.51
N ASP A 271 -19.06 -2.63 -1.45
CA ASP A 271 -19.70 -2.48 -0.13
C ASP A 271 -19.15 -1.27 0.63
N PHE A 272 -17.86 -0.98 0.46
CA PHE A 272 -17.17 0.19 1.03
C PHE A 272 -17.66 1.49 0.40
N ILE A 273 -17.82 1.50 -0.93
CA ILE A 273 -18.26 2.66 -1.72
C ILE A 273 -19.40 2.21 -2.65
N PRO A 274 -20.65 2.25 -2.17
CA PRO A 274 -21.82 1.89 -2.99
C PRO A 274 -22.02 2.80 -4.22
N ASP A 275 -21.66 4.08 -4.11
CA ASP A 275 -21.70 5.02 -5.23
C ASP A 275 -20.68 4.60 -6.28
N ARG A 276 -21.19 4.20 -7.46
CA ARG A 276 -20.36 3.75 -8.58
C ARG A 276 -19.44 4.85 -9.08
N THR A 277 -19.90 6.08 -9.15
CA THR A 277 -19.10 7.21 -9.66
C THR A 277 -17.87 7.43 -8.77
N LEU A 278 -18.09 7.47 -7.45
CA LEU A 278 -16.97 7.60 -6.50
C LEU A 278 -16.06 6.38 -6.54
N ARG A 279 -16.61 5.18 -6.66
CA ARG A 279 -15.81 3.95 -6.75
C ARG A 279 -14.92 3.95 -8.00
N ASP A 280 -15.46 4.35 -9.15
CA ASP A 280 -14.70 4.48 -10.40
C ASP A 280 -13.61 5.57 -10.26
N GLN A 281 -13.88 6.69 -9.58
CA GLN A 281 -12.87 7.72 -9.26
C GLN A 281 -11.74 7.18 -8.40
N VAL A 282 -12.03 6.43 -7.36
CA VAL A 282 -11.02 5.80 -6.48
C VAL A 282 -10.08 4.90 -7.27
N LEU A 283 -10.59 4.22 -8.29
CA LEU A 283 -9.79 3.33 -9.14
C LEU A 283 -9.08 4.03 -10.29
N THR A 284 -9.53 5.20 -10.73
CA THR A 284 -9.03 5.82 -11.97
C THR A 284 -8.46 7.23 -11.75
N THR A 285 -9.30 8.20 -11.45
CA THR A 285 -8.92 9.62 -11.41
C THR A 285 -8.17 10.01 -10.14
N ASN A 286 -8.47 9.38 -9.00
CA ASN A 286 -7.77 9.67 -7.76
C ASN A 286 -6.25 9.33 -7.84
N PRO A 287 -5.83 8.15 -8.35
CA PRO A 287 -4.40 7.88 -8.55
C PRO A 287 -3.70 8.89 -9.46
N LEU A 288 -4.36 9.35 -10.52
CA LEU A 288 -3.83 10.39 -11.41
C LEU A 288 -3.73 11.73 -10.69
N LYS A 289 -4.75 12.10 -9.90
CA LYS A 289 -4.74 13.31 -9.07
C LYS A 289 -3.60 13.28 -8.04
N LEU A 290 -3.36 12.12 -7.40
CA LEU A 290 -2.21 11.93 -6.50
C LEU A 290 -0.88 12.22 -7.20
N LEU A 291 -0.74 11.78 -8.44
CA LEU A 291 0.45 12.02 -9.27
C LEU A 291 0.50 13.45 -9.85
N ARG A 292 -0.54 14.26 -9.64
CA ARG A 292 -0.69 15.61 -10.24
C ARG A 292 -0.60 15.58 -11.77
N VAL A 293 -1.06 14.50 -12.38
CA VAL A 293 -1.17 14.41 -13.83
C VAL A 293 -2.45 15.14 -14.26
N ALA A 294 -2.34 16.00 -15.28
CA ALA A 294 -3.51 16.65 -15.86
C ALA A 294 -4.48 15.58 -16.40
N LEU A 295 -5.76 15.74 -16.08
CA LEU A 295 -6.85 14.87 -16.55
C LEU A 295 -7.40 15.38 -17.86
#